data_24f8d28b9c87d21606e2dc60b8aeb448
#
_entry.id   24f8d28b9c87d21606e2dc60b8aeb448
#
_cell.length_a   1.000
_cell.length_b   1.000
_cell.length_c   1.000
_cell.angle_alpha   90.00
_cell.angle_beta   90.00
_cell.angle_gamma   90.00
#
_symmetry.space_group_name_H-M   'P 1'
#
loop_
_entity.id
_entity.type
_entity.pdbx_description
1 polymer ?
#
loop_
_entity_poly.entity_id
_entity_poly.type
_entity_poly.pdbx_seq_one_letter_code
_entity_poly.pdbx_strand_id
1 'polypeptide(L)'
;PQKDGFELVKTPLPNCGDDEVLVKTHSTSICGTDIHIWKWDHWAAENVPTGTTTGHETCGTVVALGKDVNTHKIGDKIAVECHLACWNCDRCAEGNAHICENGEIFGVHSDGAFAPYFSVKSTNARHVPDNIPLELASIQDPLGNAIHTLTGGPVKDSTVAIHGLGPIGLFAVNAAKAMGAKKIIAIDWDNEARMKLAKKLGADLVLGKDDNIVETILAHTNGKGVDNSCEFSGAPSALSNTIRSTRMGGYVNVLSVYGSETT
;
A
#
# COMPACT_ATOMS: atom_id res chain seq x y z
N PRO A 1 -27.97 11.91 0.17
CA PRO A 1 -27.28 10.79 0.81
C PRO A 1 -27.64 9.55 0.03
N GLN A 2 -26.68 9.04 -0.71
CA GLN A 2 -26.87 7.82 -1.48
C GLN A 2 -26.78 6.61 -0.54
N LYS A 3 -27.46 5.54 -0.94
CA LYS A 3 -27.39 4.24 -0.30
C LYS A 3 -25.96 3.73 -0.41
N ASP A 4 -25.41 3.14 0.62
CA ASP A 4 -24.10 2.48 0.62
C ASP A 4 -23.94 1.56 -0.58
N GLY A 5 -22.77 1.56 -1.18
CA GLY A 5 -22.42 0.61 -2.24
C GLY A 5 -21.96 1.25 -3.55
N PHE A 6 -21.52 0.38 -4.44
CA PHE A 6 -21.20 0.72 -5.82
C PHE A 6 -22.39 0.45 -6.74
N GLU A 7 -22.50 1.23 -7.79
CA GLU A 7 -23.45 0.99 -8.87
C GLU A 7 -22.70 0.53 -10.14
N LEU A 8 -23.19 -0.53 -10.78
CA LEU A 8 -22.66 -0.96 -12.05
C LEU A 8 -23.33 -0.18 -13.19
N VAL A 9 -22.54 0.68 -13.84
CA VAL A 9 -23.03 1.52 -14.93
C VAL A 9 -22.30 1.22 -16.24
N LYS A 10 -22.97 1.50 -17.37
CA LYS A 10 -22.33 1.44 -18.69
C LYS A 10 -21.67 2.80 -18.98
N THR A 11 -20.37 2.79 -19.19
CA THR A 11 -19.58 3.96 -19.57
C THR A 11 -18.97 3.79 -20.96
N PRO A 12 -18.66 4.87 -21.67
CA PRO A 12 -17.82 4.81 -22.86
C PRO A 12 -16.43 4.22 -22.54
N LEU A 13 -15.74 3.74 -23.57
CA LEU A 13 -14.32 3.42 -23.44
C LEU A 13 -13.55 4.67 -23.01
N PRO A 14 -12.64 4.60 -22.02
CA PRO A 14 -11.84 5.75 -21.63
C PRO A 14 -11.06 6.36 -22.80
N ASN A 15 -11.00 7.68 -22.86
CA ASN A 15 -10.09 8.34 -23.77
C ASN A 15 -8.65 8.09 -23.34
N CYS A 16 -7.77 7.83 -24.30
CA CYS A 16 -6.34 7.74 -24.06
C CYS A 16 -5.72 9.13 -24.30
N GLY A 17 -5.32 9.81 -23.24
CA GLY A 17 -4.63 11.09 -23.31
C GLY A 17 -3.27 10.99 -24.03
N ASP A 18 -2.71 12.16 -24.41
CA ASP A 18 -1.48 12.23 -25.17
C ASP A 18 -0.28 11.54 -24.47
N ASP A 19 -0.21 11.61 -23.15
CA ASP A 19 0.83 11.02 -22.30
C ASP A 19 0.39 9.74 -21.56
N GLU A 20 -0.77 9.18 -21.94
CA GLU A 20 -1.39 8.04 -21.28
C GLU A 20 -1.28 6.74 -22.08
N VAL A 21 -1.50 5.64 -21.36
CA VAL A 21 -1.72 4.32 -21.93
C VAL A 21 -3.12 3.87 -21.64
N LEU A 22 -3.83 3.32 -22.64
CA LEU A 22 -5.09 2.62 -22.45
C LEU A 22 -4.81 1.16 -22.16
N VAL A 23 -5.36 0.66 -21.07
CA VAL A 23 -5.08 -0.66 -20.54
C VAL A 23 -6.36 -1.49 -20.48
N LYS A 24 -6.29 -2.72 -20.98
CA LYS A 24 -7.29 -3.73 -20.71
C LYS A 24 -7.02 -4.34 -19.34
N THR A 25 -7.94 -4.16 -18.40
CA THR A 25 -7.81 -4.65 -17.03
C THR A 25 -7.69 -6.18 -17.02
N HIS A 26 -6.74 -6.70 -16.28
CA HIS A 26 -6.62 -8.13 -16.01
C HIS A 26 -7.20 -8.45 -14.62
N SER A 27 -6.70 -7.79 -13.59
CA SER A 27 -7.18 -7.95 -12.21
C SER A 27 -7.00 -6.65 -11.43
N THR A 28 -7.88 -6.47 -10.45
CA THR A 28 -7.86 -5.34 -9.54
C THR A 28 -8.08 -5.86 -8.12
N SER A 29 -7.23 -5.45 -7.19
CA SER A 29 -7.38 -5.79 -5.76
C SER A 29 -8.36 -4.84 -5.08
N ILE A 30 -8.83 -5.23 -3.91
CA ILE A 30 -9.70 -4.40 -3.07
C ILE A 30 -8.89 -3.88 -1.89
N CYS A 31 -8.77 -2.57 -1.78
CA CYS A 31 -8.12 -1.86 -0.69
C CYS A 31 -9.08 -1.53 0.45
N GLY A 32 -8.56 -1.24 1.63
CA GLY A 32 -9.33 -0.63 2.72
C GLY A 32 -10.01 0.68 2.31
N THR A 33 -9.37 1.47 1.47
CA THR A 33 -9.91 2.69 0.87
C THR A 33 -11.19 2.44 0.08
N ASP A 34 -11.28 1.34 -0.67
CA ASP A 34 -12.50 0.99 -1.40
C ASP A 34 -13.68 0.70 -0.46
N ILE A 35 -13.40 0.19 0.74
CA ILE A 35 -14.43 -0.01 1.78
C ILE A 35 -14.94 1.33 2.33
N HIS A 36 -14.05 2.31 2.52
CA HIS A 36 -14.45 3.67 2.88
C HIS A 36 -15.33 4.31 1.81
N ILE A 37 -14.95 4.18 0.54
CA ILE A 37 -15.73 4.65 -0.62
C ILE A 37 -17.08 3.93 -0.70
N TRP A 38 -17.09 2.61 -0.52
CA TRP A 38 -18.33 1.82 -0.54
C TRP A 38 -19.31 2.23 0.56
N LYS A 39 -18.82 2.56 1.75
CA LYS A 39 -19.62 3.06 2.88
C LYS A 39 -20.00 4.53 2.72
N TRP A 40 -19.34 5.23 1.82
CA TRP A 40 -19.46 6.68 1.63
C TRP A 40 -19.33 7.45 2.94
N ASP A 41 -18.31 7.12 3.72
CA ASP A 41 -18.04 7.77 4.99
C ASP A 41 -17.57 9.23 4.81
N HIS A 42 -17.28 9.92 5.91
CA HIS A 42 -16.91 11.34 5.88
C HIS A 42 -15.69 11.60 4.99
N TRP A 43 -14.67 10.74 5.08
CA TRP A 43 -13.49 10.89 4.25
C TRP A 43 -13.80 10.71 2.75
N ALA A 44 -14.56 9.70 2.40
CA ALA A 44 -14.94 9.46 1.01
C ALA A 44 -15.78 10.61 0.45
N ALA A 45 -16.72 11.14 1.24
CA ALA A 45 -17.57 12.26 0.83
C ALA A 45 -16.78 13.56 0.57
N GLU A 46 -15.64 13.75 1.23
CA GLU A 46 -14.78 14.93 1.04
C GLU A 46 -13.76 14.77 -0.08
N ASN A 47 -13.32 13.54 -0.37
CA ASN A 47 -12.17 13.30 -1.24
C ASN A 47 -12.51 12.64 -2.58
N VAL A 48 -13.68 11.99 -2.70
CA VAL A 48 -14.02 11.23 -3.92
C VAL A 48 -15.10 11.95 -4.73
N PRO A 49 -14.82 12.36 -5.96
CA PRO A 49 -15.83 12.95 -6.82
C PRO A 49 -16.97 11.96 -7.10
N THR A 50 -18.22 12.43 -7.01
CA THR A 50 -19.38 11.58 -7.28
C THR A 50 -19.37 11.09 -8.73
N GLY A 51 -19.56 9.79 -8.92
CA GLY A 51 -19.57 9.16 -10.25
C GLY A 51 -18.21 8.65 -10.71
N THR A 52 -17.15 8.76 -9.88
CA THR A 52 -15.83 8.21 -10.17
C THR A 52 -15.90 6.68 -10.27
N THR A 53 -15.30 6.13 -11.31
CA THR A 53 -14.95 4.70 -11.37
C THR A 53 -13.82 4.45 -10.39
N THR A 54 -14.04 3.63 -9.37
CA THR A 54 -13.03 3.37 -8.33
C THR A 54 -12.08 2.23 -8.70
N GLY A 55 -11.18 1.84 -7.77
CA GLY A 55 -10.20 0.77 -7.95
C GLY A 55 -8.83 1.29 -8.38
N HIS A 56 -7.84 1.17 -7.50
CA HIS A 56 -6.50 1.77 -7.68
C HIS A 56 -5.37 0.74 -7.63
N GLU A 57 -5.60 -0.44 -7.13
CA GLU A 57 -4.63 -1.55 -7.07
C GLU A 57 -4.86 -2.48 -8.25
N THR A 58 -4.25 -2.23 -9.40
CA THR A 58 -4.62 -2.90 -10.66
C THR A 58 -3.44 -3.26 -11.55
N CYS A 59 -3.67 -4.20 -12.45
CA CYS A 59 -2.76 -4.56 -13.53
C CYS A 59 -3.54 -4.91 -14.80
N GLY A 60 -2.84 -4.85 -15.92
CA GLY A 60 -3.45 -5.17 -17.21
C GLY A 60 -2.47 -5.17 -18.36
N THR A 61 -3.03 -5.16 -19.55
CA THR A 61 -2.26 -5.17 -20.82
C THR A 61 -2.55 -3.89 -21.59
N VAL A 62 -1.50 -3.21 -22.03
CA VAL A 62 -1.61 -1.99 -22.84
C VAL A 62 -2.22 -2.33 -24.21
N VAL A 63 -3.28 -1.61 -24.58
CA VAL A 63 -4.03 -1.82 -25.85
C VAL A 63 -4.00 -0.60 -26.76
N ALA A 64 -3.72 0.59 -26.23
CA ALA A 64 -3.46 1.80 -27.03
C ALA A 64 -2.48 2.72 -26.30
N LEU A 65 -1.89 3.65 -27.04
CA LEU A 65 -0.88 4.59 -26.57
C LEU A 65 -1.26 6.00 -26.98
N GLY A 66 -1.08 6.95 -26.08
CA GLY A 66 -1.06 8.37 -26.42
C GLY A 66 0.12 8.71 -27.33
N LYS A 67 -0.01 9.78 -28.10
CA LYS A 67 0.98 10.15 -29.13
C LYS A 67 2.37 10.49 -28.57
N ASP A 68 2.45 10.92 -27.31
CA ASP A 68 3.70 11.32 -26.65
C ASP A 68 4.34 10.17 -25.84
N VAL A 69 3.67 8.99 -25.80
CA VAL A 69 4.17 7.81 -25.09
C VAL A 69 5.22 7.08 -25.91
N ASN A 70 6.44 7.02 -25.39
CA ASN A 70 7.57 6.31 -25.99
C ASN A 70 8.20 5.23 -25.09
N THR A 71 7.67 5.08 -23.87
CA THR A 71 8.18 4.15 -22.86
C THR A 71 7.46 2.80 -22.87
N HIS A 72 6.34 2.69 -23.58
CA HIS A 72 5.48 1.51 -23.65
C HIS A 72 5.16 1.12 -25.10
N LYS A 73 4.73 -0.11 -25.30
CA LYS A 73 4.16 -0.63 -26.54
C LYS A 73 2.90 -1.43 -26.30
N ILE A 74 2.07 -1.59 -27.33
CA ILE A 74 0.88 -2.43 -27.27
C ILE A 74 1.31 -3.87 -26.93
N GLY A 75 0.60 -4.48 -25.97
CA GLY A 75 0.90 -5.82 -25.46
C GLY A 75 1.75 -5.82 -24.18
N ASP A 76 2.32 -4.69 -23.76
CA ASP A 76 3.06 -4.63 -22.50
C ASP A 76 2.14 -4.93 -21.32
N LYS A 77 2.64 -5.71 -20.38
CA LYS A 77 2.00 -5.98 -19.10
C LYS A 77 2.42 -4.91 -18.10
N ILE A 78 1.46 -4.28 -17.47
CA ILE A 78 1.71 -3.21 -16.49
C ILE A 78 0.93 -3.42 -15.20
N ALA A 79 1.45 -2.88 -14.12
CA ALA A 79 0.74 -2.58 -12.88
C ALA A 79 0.74 -1.07 -12.64
N VAL A 80 -0.26 -0.56 -11.95
CA VAL A 80 -0.41 0.88 -11.74
C VAL A 80 0.25 1.30 -10.42
N GLU A 81 1.07 2.35 -10.47
CA GLU A 81 1.45 3.16 -9.32
C GLU A 81 0.35 4.22 -9.15
N CYS A 82 -0.42 4.13 -8.07
CA CYS A 82 -1.66 4.91 -7.94
C CYS A 82 -1.45 6.39 -7.63
N HIS A 83 -0.28 6.81 -7.17
CA HIS A 83 0.01 8.21 -6.83
C HIS A 83 0.36 9.01 -8.09
N LEU A 84 -0.59 9.82 -8.56
CA LEU A 84 -0.44 10.68 -9.74
C LEU A 84 0.25 11.98 -9.34
N ALA A 85 1.56 12.06 -9.56
CA ALA A 85 2.35 13.25 -9.22
C ALA A 85 2.25 14.34 -10.30
N CYS A 86 2.34 15.61 -9.91
CA CYS A 86 2.32 16.75 -10.85
C CYS A 86 3.65 17.00 -11.57
N TRP A 87 4.75 16.44 -11.07
CA TRP A 87 6.12 16.55 -11.58
C TRP A 87 6.69 17.97 -11.70
N ASN A 88 6.04 18.98 -11.09
CA ASN A 88 6.44 20.40 -11.17
C ASN A 88 6.42 21.16 -9.83
N CYS A 89 6.15 20.48 -8.69
CA CYS A 89 6.27 21.07 -7.36
C CYS A 89 7.64 20.75 -6.73
N ASP A 90 7.95 21.39 -5.60
CA ASP A 90 9.22 21.21 -4.90
C ASP A 90 9.47 19.76 -4.48
N ARG A 91 8.43 19.06 -3.99
CA ARG A 91 8.54 17.64 -3.61
C ARG A 91 8.92 16.76 -4.80
N CYS A 92 8.33 17.01 -5.96
CA CYS A 92 8.68 16.31 -7.18
C CYS A 92 10.12 16.59 -7.63
N ALA A 93 10.55 17.85 -7.56
CA ALA A 93 11.92 18.26 -7.91
C ALA A 93 12.99 17.63 -6.99
N GLU A 94 12.64 17.39 -5.73
CA GLU A 94 13.49 16.69 -4.74
C GLU A 94 13.50 15.15 -4.93
N GLY A 95 12.74 14.60 -5.87
CA GLY A 95 12.59 13.15 -6.08
C GLY A 95 11.56 12.49 -5.15
N ASN A 96 10.77 13.27 -4.43
CA ASN A 96 9.77 12.83 -3.47
C ASN A 96 8.35 12.88 -4.08
N ALA A 97 8.18 12.38 -5.30
CA ALA A 97 6.91 12.46 -6.02
C ALA A 97 5.73 11.76 -5.31
N HIS A 98 6.01 10.78 -4.45
CA HIS A 98 5.02 10.09 -3.63
C HIS A 98 4.34 10.98 -2.56
N ILE A 99 4.93 12.12 -2.23
CA ILE A 99 4.36 13.17 -1.37
C ILE A 99 4.17 14.49 -2.14
N CYS A 100 3.79 14.37 -3.41
CA CYS A 100 3.53 15.52 -4.28
C CYS A 100 2.48 16.46 -3.65
N GLU A 101 2.74 17.77 -3.67
CA GLU A 101 1.83 18.78 -3.10
C GLU A 101 0.48 18.86 -3.84
N ASN A 102 0.49 18.49 -5.13
CA ASN A 102 -0.70 18.43 -5.98
C ASN A 102 -0.98 16.98 -6.41
N GLY A 103 -0.66 16.01 -5.53
CA GLY A 103 -0.83 14.60 -5.81
C GLY A 103 -2.29 14.20 -5.84
N GLU A 104 -2.66 13.42 -6.84
CA GLU A 104 -3.95 12.75 -6.92
C GLU A 104 -3.76 11.24 -6.78
N ILE A 105 -4.83 10.52 -6.49
CA ILE A 105 -4.82 9.06 -6.43
C ILE A 105 -5.75 8.54 -7.52
N PHE A 106 -5.19 7.75 -8.44
CA PHE A 106 -5.93 7.00 -9.45
C PHE A 106 -7.00 6.13 -8.79
N GLY A 107 -8.23 6.15 -9.29
CA GLY A 107 -9.35 5.40 -8.72
C GLY A 107 -9.94 5.98 -7.43
N VAL A 108 -9.48 7.17 -7.01
CA VAL A 108 -10.01 7.94 -5.88
C VAL A 108 -10.37 9.35 -6.33
N HIS A 109 -9.40 10.13 -6.80
CA HIS A 109 -9.60 11.50 -7.29
C HIS A 109 -9.92 11.57 -8.79
N SER A 110 -9.61 10.51 -9.52
CA SER A 110 -9.88 10.31 -10.95
C SER A 110 -10.37 8.89 -11.20
N ASP A 111 -10.87 8.62 -12.42
CA ASP A 111 -11.33 7.28 -12.78
C ASP A 111 -10.25 6.23 -12.65
N GLY A 112 -10.63 5.08 -12.10
CA GLY A 112 -9.79 3.93 -11.81
C GLY A 112 -10.16 2.68 -12.60
N ALA A 113 -9.89 1.52 -12.02
CA ALA A 113 -9.83 0.25 -12.73
C ALA A 113 -10.90 -0.80 -12.35
N PHE A 114 -11.94 -0.45 -11.59
CA PHE A 114 -13.11 -1.34 -11.48
C PHE A 114 -13.96 -1.28 -12.76
N ALA A 115 -13.28 -1.46 -13.89
CA ALA A 115 -13.81 -1.42 -15.23
C ALA A 115 -13.02 -2.35 -16.16
N PRO A 116 -13.57 -2.80 -17.30
CA PRO A 116 -12.83 -3.63 -18.27
C PRO A 116 -11.61 -2.92 -18.90
N TYR A 117 -11.62 -1.60 -18.92
CA TYR A 117 -10.53 -0.77 -19.43
C TYR A 117 -10.38 0.47 -18.57
N PHE A 118 -9.14 0.95 -18.45
CA PHE A 118 -8.80 2.22 -17.81
C PHE A 118 -7.69 2.93 -18.60
N SER A 119 -7.59 4.24 -18.44
CA SER A 119 -6.46 5.03 -18.94
C SER A 119 -5.64 5.53 -17.76
N VAL A 120 -4.32 5.54 -17.89
CA VAL A 120 -3.43 6.03 -16.86
C VAL A 120 -2.18 6.64 -17.49
N LYS A 121 -1.58 7.63 -16.83
CA LYS A 121 -0.33 8.23 -17.28
C LYS A 121 0.75 7.18 -17.45
N SER A 122 1.49 7.26 -18.55
CA SER A 122 2.57 6.31 -18.85
C SER A 122 3.65 6.26 -17.76
N THR A 123 3.87 7.36 -17.04
CA THR A 123 4.77 7.44 -15.89
C THR A 123 4.30 6.61 -14.70
N ASN A 124 3.02 6.32 -14.60
CA ASN A 124 2.41 5.53 -13.53
C ASN A 124 2.18 4.05 -13.92
N ALA A 125 2.32 3.73 -15.21
CA ALA A 125 2.24 2.37 -15.73
C ALA A 125 3.59 1.66 -15.55
N ARG A 126 3.73 0.82 -14.53
CA ARG A 126 4.98 0.10 -14.25
C ARG A 126 5.01 -1.23 -14.99
N HIS A 127 6.08 -1.50 -15.74
CA HIS A 127 6.23 -2.80 -16.42
C HIS A 127 6.27 -3.95 -15.42
N VAL A 128 5.46 -4.97 -15.68
CA VAL A 128 5.49 -6.24 -14.92
C VAL A 128 6.54 -7.15 -15.55
N PRO A 129 7.54 -7.63 -14.79
CA PRO A 129 8.53 -8.59 -15.29
C PRO A 129 7.86 -9.88 -15.81
N ASP A 130 8.40 -10.47 -16.87
CA ASP A 130 7.80 -11.64 -17.52
C ASP A 130 7.64 -12.87 -16.61
N ASN A 131 8.49 -12.99 -15.60
CA ASN A 131 8.44 -14.06 -14.62
C ASN A 131 7.41 -13.83 -13.50
N ILE A 132 6.72 -12.69 -13.47
CA ILE A 132 5.64 -12.40 -12.53
C ILE A 132 4.30 -12.72 -13.21
N PRO A 133 3.48 -13.64 -12.65
CA PRO A 133 2.12 -13.86 -13.12
C PRO A 133 1.30 -12.58 -13.03
N LEU A 134 0.61 -12.23 -14.12
CA LEU A 134 -0.11 -10.95 -14.20
C LEU A 134 -1.24 -10.87 -13.14
N GLU A 135 -1.84 -11.99 -12.78
CA GLU A 135 -2.84 -12.08 -11.71
C GLU A 135 -2.33 -11.65 -10.33
N LEU A 136 -1.01 -11.68 -10.12
CA LEU A 136 -0.38 -11.21 -8.88
C LEU A 136 0.06 -9.75 -8.96
N ALA A 137 0.10 -9.16 -10.15
CA ALA A 137 0.66 -7.83 -10.34
C ALA A 137 -0.24 -6.72 -9.76
N SER A 138 -1.53 -6.99 -9.51
CA SER A 138 -2.42 -6.02 -8.85
C SER A 138 -2.03 -5.70 -7.40
N ILE A 139 -1.23 -6.56 -6.74
CA ILE A 139 -0.75 -6.31 -5.38
C ILE A 139 0.52 -5.44 -5.33
N GLN A 140 0.98 -4.92 -6.46
CA GLN A 140 2.19 -4.09 -6.52
C GLN A 140 2.09 -2.87 -5.60
N ASP A 141 0.95 -2.20 -5.55
CA ASP A 141 0.74 -1.02 -4.71
C ASP A 141 0.87 -1.36 -3.21
N PRO A 142 0.08 -2.25 -2.61
CA PRO A 142 0.21 -2.57 -1.19
C PRO A 142 1.58 -3.21 -0.84
N LEU A 143 2.22 -3.94 -1.75
CA LEU A 143 3.58 -4.44 -1.56
C LEU A 143 4.59 -3.29 -1.57
N GLY A 144 4.43 -2.32 -2.47
CA GLY A 144 5.24 -1.11 -2.53
C GLY A 144 5.16 -0.32 -1.22
N ASN A 145 3.97 -0.13 -0.69
CA ASN A 145 3.72 0.52 0.59
C ASN A 145 4.42 -0.21 1.76
N ALA A 146 4.38 -1.54 1.77
CA ALA A 146 5.08 -2.35 2.78
C ALA A 146 6.59 -2.16 2.71
N ILE A 147 7.19 -2.21 1.51
CA ILE A 147 8.63 -2.03 1.29
C ILE A 147 9.05 -0.60 1.63
N HIS A 148 8.30 0.40 1.19
CA HIS A 148 8.58 1.81 1.47
C HIS A 148 8.62 2.07 2.98
N THR A 149 7.62 1.57 3.72
CA THR A 149 7.57 1.72 5.19
C THR A 149 8.75 1.01 5.87
N LEU A 150 9.09 -0.21 5.43
CA LEU A 150 10.25 -0.93 5.97
C LEU A 150 11.56 -0.18 5.75
N THR A 151 11.74 0.41 4.57
CA THR A 151 12.98 1.09 4.19
C THR A 151 13.13 2.49 4.77
N GLY A 152 12.13 3.00 5.49
CA GLY A 152 12.26 4.17 6.35
C GLY A 152 13.27 3.99 7.48
N GLY A 153 13.64 2.74 7.80
CA GLY A 153 14.69 2.38 8.75
C GLY A 153 15.56 1.20 8.26
N PRO A 154 16.59 0.81 9.01
CA PRO A 154 17.45 -0.31 8.65
C PRO A 154 16.68 -1.64 8.72
N VAL A 155 16.84 -2.51 7.71
CA VAL A 155 16.23 -3.84 7.66
C VAL A 155 17.28 -4.94 7.74
N LYS A 156 18.28 -4.90 6.85
CA LYS A 156 19.35 -5.91 6.83
C LYS A 156 20.09 -5.96 8.16
N ASP A 157 20.28 -7.14 8.68
CA ASP A 157 20.98 -7.41 9.96
C ASP A 157 20.34 -6.74 11.19
N SER A 158 19.12 -6.22 11.08
CA SER A 158 18.39 -5.48 12.10
C SER A 158 17.24 -6.28 12.70
N THR A 159 16.83 -5.93 13.92
CA THR A 159 15.60 -6.41 14.51
C THR A 159 14.45 -5.50 14.09
N VAL A 160 13.43 -6.08 13.46
CA VAL A 160 12.26 -5.39 12.93
C VAL A 160 11.00 -5.81 13.67
N ALA A 161 10.19 -4.85 14.14
CA ALA A 161 8.85 -5.11 14.67
C ALA A 161 7.79 -4.62 13.66
N ILE A 162 6.77 -5.45 13.44
CA ILE A 162 5.68 -5.18 12.50
C ILE A 162 4.37 -5.25 13.27
N HIS A 163 3.75 -4.11 13.49
CA HIS A 163 2.49 -3.96 14.22
C HIS A 163 1.32 -3.87 13.24
N GLY A 164 0.42 -4.86 13.31
CA GLY A 164 -0.70 -5.04 12.39
C GLY A 164 -0.36 -5.99 11.24
N LEU A 165 -1.06 -7.13 11.19
CA LEU A 165 -0.86 -8.19 10.20
C LEU A 165 -1.99 -8.24 9.17
N GLY A 166 -2.50 -7.07 8.76
CA GLY A 166 -3.29 -6.93 7.54
C GLY A 166 -2.46 -7.31 6.30
N PRO A 167 -3.02 -7.22 5.08
CA PRO A 167 -2.30 -7.57 3.86
C PRO A 167 -0.92 -6.90 3.77
N ILE A 168 -0.85 -5.60 4.01
CA ILE A 168 0.41 -4.82 3.95
C ILE A 168 1.42 -5.29 5.01
N GLY A 169 0.97 -5.52 6.26
CA GLY A 169 1.86 -6.03 7.32
C GLY A 169 2.39 -7.42 7.04
N LEU A 170 1.59 -8.31 6.43
CA LEU A 170 2.05 -9.63 5.99
C LEU A 170 3.05 -9.54 4.83
N PHE A 171 2.86 -8.60 3.88
CA PHE A 171 3.87 -8.30 2.87
C PHE A 171 5.15 -7.77 3.52
N ALA A 172 5.03 -6.90 4.54
CA ALA A 172 6.19 -6.40 5.27
C ALA A 172 6.99 -7.51 5.98
N VAL A 173 6.32 -8.50 6.58
CA VAL A 173 6.99 -9.69 7.17
C VAL A 173 7.80 -10.43 6.10
N ASN A 174 7.19 -10.70 4.95
CA ASN A 174 7.86 -11.42 3.86
C ASN A 174 9.01 -10.60 3.26
N ALA A 175 8.80 -9.31 3.03
CA ALA A 175 9.81 -8.41 2.53
C ALA A 175 10.99 -8.25 3.50
N ALA A 176 10.74 -8.08 4.81
CA ALA A 176 11.78 -8.01 5.83
C ALA A 176 12.66 -9.27 5.84
N LYS A 177 12.03 -10.46 5.68
CA LYS A 177 12.77 -11.73 5.55
C LYS A 177 13.65 -11.75 4.31
N ALA A 178 13.10 -11.37 3.15
CA ALA A 178 13.83 -11.32 1.88
C ALA A 178 14.98 -10.30 1.91
N MET A 179 14.80 -9.18 2.62
CA MET A 179 15.81 -8.13 2.79
C MET A 179 16.87 -8.46 3.86
N GLY A 180 16.80 -9.61 4.49
CA GLY A 180 17.81 -10.08 5.43
C GLY A 180 17.70 -9.50 6.83
N ALA A 181 16.51 -9.22 7.33
CA ALA A 181 16.29 -8.88 8.73
C ALA A 181 16.85 -9.97 9.63
N LYS A 182 17.56 -9.57 10.70
CA LYS A 182 18.14 -10.49 11.68
C LYS A 182 17.08 -11.16 12.53
N LYS A 183 16.03 -10.43 12.88
CA LYS A 183 14.90 -10.90 13.67
C LYS A 183 13.64 -10.13 13.27
N ILE A 184 12.55 -10.83 13.09
CA ILE A 184 11.25 -10.27 12.74
C ILE A 184 10.26 -10.60 13.85
N ILE A 185 9.69 -9.59 14.48
CA ILE A 185 8.65 -9.69 15.50
C ILE A 185 7.37 -9.16 14.87
N ALA A 186 6.36 -10.01 14.73
CA ALA A 186 5.08 -9.70 14.13
C ALA A 186 3.99 -9.62 15.21
N ILE A 187 3.16 -8.59 15.17
CA ILE A 187 2.16 -8.31 16.20
C ILE A 187 0.78 -8.14 15.55
N ASP A 188 -0.22 -8.89 16.01
CA ASP A 188 -1.63 -8.66 15.67
C ASP A 188 -2.49 -8.78 16.92
N TRP A 189 -3.72 -8.26 16.86
CA TRP A 189 -4.57 -8.24 18.04
C TRP A 189 -5.22 -9.61 18.31
N ASP A 190 -5.94 -10.18 17.34
CA ASP A 190 -6.76 -11.39 17.55
C ASP A 190 -7.06 -12.20 16.27
N ASN A 191 -6.17 -12.22 15.30
CA ASN A 191 -6.41 -12.98 14.07
C ASN A 191 -5.42 -14.14 13.95
N GLU A 192 -5.80 -15.32 14.47
CA GLU A 192 -4.96 -16.51 14.41
C GLU A 192 -4.50 -16.89 13.00
N ALA A 193 -5.34 -16.71 11.98
CA ALA A 193 -4.99 -17.06 10.62
C ALA A 193 -3.86 -16.18 10.10
N ARG A 194 -3.92 -14.87 10.35
CA ARG A 194 -2.88 -13.91 10.00
C ARG A 194 -1.60 -14.17 10.78
N MET A 195 -1.70 -14.43 12.08
CA MET A 195 -0.56 -14.76 12.94
C MET A 195 0.15 -16.04 12.47
N LYS A 196 -0.61 -17.09 12.13
CA LYS A 196 -0.06 -18.34 11.56
C LYS A 196 0.60 -18.09 10.20
N LEU A 197 0.02 -17.23 9.38
CA LEU A 197 0.59 -16.84 8.08
C LEU A 197 1.88 -16.04 8.26
N ALA A 198 1.92 -15.06 9.17
CA ALA A 198 3.12 -14.29 9.47
C ALA A 198 4.30 -15.20 9.86
N LYS A 199 4.04 -16.23 10.67
CA LYS A 199 5.06 -17.23 11.02
C LYS A 199 5.57 -18.00 9.80
N LYS A 200 4.68 -18.40 8.89
CA LYS A 200 5.07 -19.07 7.63
C LYS A 200 5.88 -18.16 6.71
N LEU A 201 5.58 -16.86 6.71
CA LEU A 201 6.28 -15.85 5.92
C LEU A 201 7.65 -15.45 6.48
N GLY A 202 7.98 -15.88 7.69
CA GLY A 202 9.32 -15.73 8.25
C GLY A 202 9.42 -14.91 9.53
N ALA A 203 8.30 -14.61 10.22
CA ALA A 203 8.35 -14.01 11.55
C ALA A 203 8.97 -14.99 12.56
N ASP A 204 9.97 -14.54 13.30
CA ASP A 204 10.65 -15.32 14.34
C ASP A 204 9.81 -15.39 15.62
N LEU A 205 9.09 -14.30 15.92
CA LEU A 205 8.19 -14.19 17.07
C LEU A 205 6.87 -13.58 16.59
N VAL A 206 5.76 -14.14 17.07
CA VAL A 206 4.41 -13.60 16.80
C VAL A 206 3.72 -13.37 18.12
N LEU A 207 3.21 -12.15 18.34
CA LEU A 207 2.56 -11.72 19.58
C LEU A 207 1.11 -11.35 19.31
N GLY A 208 0.24 -11.64 20.26
CA GLY A 208 -1.21 -11.39 20.21
C GLY A 208 -1.71 -10.49 21.35
N LYS A 209 -3.01 -10.40 21.47
CA LYS A 209 -3.70 -9.52 22.45
C LYS A 209 -3.40 -9.82 23.93
N ASP A 210 -3.09 -11.09 24.23
CA ASP A 210 -2.85 -11.54 25.59
C ASP A 210 -1.37 -11.36 26.01
N ASP A 211 -0.52 -10.92 25.09
CA ASP A 211 0.90 -10.70 25.33
C ASP A 211 1.13 -9.26 25.86
N ASN A 212 2.04 -9.11 26.78
CA ASN A 212 2.59 -7.80 27.12
C ASN A 212 3.62 -7.40 26.03
N ILE A 213 3.12 -6.76 24.97
CA ILE A 213 3.87 -6.52 23.73
C ILE A 213 5.22 -5.86 24.01
N VAL A 214 5.22 -4.75 24.74
CA VAL A 214 6.46 -3.96 24.96
C VAL A 214 7.46 -4.75 25.80
N GLU A 215 7.03 -5.33 26.91
CA GLU A 215 7.92 -6.11 27.80
C GLU A 215 8.48 -7.35 27.08
N THR A 216 7.65 -8.04 26.31
CA THR A 216 8.07 -9.20 25.53
C THR A 216 9.11 -8.82 24.49
N ILE A 217 8.90 -7.72 23.74
CA ILE A 217 9.90 -7.24 22.77
C ILE A 217 11.19 -6.85 23.47
N LEU A 218 11.12 -6.13 24.58
CA LEU A 218 12.30 -5.74 25.36
C LEU A 218 13.06 -6.97 25.86
N ALA A 219 12.38 -7.98 26.38
CA ALA A 219 13.00 -9.25 26.82
C ALA A 219 13.73 -9.96 25.66
N HIS A 220 13.14 -9.95 24.45
CA HIS A 220 13.75 -10.56 23.26
C HIS A 220 14.82 -9.73 22.58
N THR A 221 15.08 -8.51 23.07
CA THR A 221 16.09 -7.58 22.58
C THR A 221 17.09 -7.14 23.66
N ASN A 222 17.23 -7.93 24.71
CA ASN A 222 18.11 -7.65 25.86
C ASN A 222 17.85 -6.28 26.50
N GLY A 223 16.59 -5.87 26.62
CA GLY A 223 16.14 -4.61 27.20
C GLY A 223 16.31 -3.38 26.29
N LYS A 224 16.85 -3.55 25.09
CA LYS A 224 17.17 -2.41 24.21
C LYS A 224 16.00 -1.91 23.37
N GLY A 225 15.11 -2.80 22.97
CA GLY A 225 14.10 -2.56 21.92
C GLY A 225 14.61 -2.89 20.52
N VAL A 226 13.72 -2.79 19.53
CA VAL A 226 14.03 -3.11 18.13
C VAL A 226 14.70 -1.95 17.41
N ASP A 227 15.42 -2.25 16.32
CA ASP A 227 16.09 -1.24 15.49
C ASP A 227 15.10 -0.45 14.63
N ASN A 228 14.08 -1.12 14.12
CA ASN A 228 13.10 -0.59 13.19
C ASN A 228 11.72 -1.13 13.54
N SER A 229 10.76 -0.24 13.80
CA SER A 229 9.36 -0.56 14.05
C SER A 229 8.48 0.03 12.98
N CYS A 230 7.54 -0.78 12.48
CA CYS A 230 6.58 -0.37 11.45
C CYS A 230 5.14 -0.57 11.94
N GLU A 231 4.30 0.45 11.80
CA GLU A 231 2.91 0.46 12.23
C GLU A 231 1.97 0.44 11.01
N PHE A 232 1.13 -0.61 10.90
CA PHE A 232 0.23 -0.89 9.80
C PHE A 232 -1.23 -1.09 10.22
N SER A 233 -1.56 -0.89 11.50
CA SER A 233 -2.90 -1.22 12.02
C SER A 233 -3.83 -0.02 12.15
N GLY A 234 -3.29 1.18 12.37
CA GLY A 234 -4.05 2.39 12.70
C GLY A 234 -4.65 2.41 14.11
N ALA A 235 -4.30 1.44 14.96
CA ALA A 235 -4.76 1.41 16.34
C ALA A 235 -3.86 2.29 17.23
N PRO A 236 -4.44 3.19 18.07
CA PRO A 236 -3.66 4.05 18.97
C PRO A 236 -2.74 3.28 19.90
N SER A 237 -3.20 2.14 20.40
CA SER A 237 -2.41 1.24 21.24
C SER A 237 -1.21 0.65 20.50
N ALA A 238 -1.36 0.34 19.20
CA ALA A 238 -0.27 -0.15 18.37
C ALA A 238 0.80 0.92 18.18
N LEU A 239 0.43 2.17 17.91
CA LEU A 239 1.38 3.28 17.82
C LEU A 239 2.17 3.46 19.13
N SER A 240 1.47 3.45 20.27
CA SER A 240 2.13 3.52 21.59
C SER A 240 3.13 2.38 21.78
N ASN A 241 2.74 1.15 21.45
CA ASN A 241 3.62 -0.02 21.56
C ASN A 241 4.81 0.09 20.59
N THR A 242 4.59 0.56 19.35
CA THR A 242 5.63 0.78 18.36
C THR A 242 6.71 1.72 18.90
N ILE A 243 6.31 2.87 19.46
CA ILE A 243 7.25 3.85 20.03
C ILE A 243 8.00 3.25 21.24
N ARG A 244 7.28 2.63 22.18
CA ARG A 244 7.85 2.14 23.44
C ARG A 244 8.73 0.91 23.29
N SER A 245 8.55 0.12 22.24
CA SER A 245 9.35 -1.06 21.94
C SER A 245 10.54 -0.81 21.03
N THR A 246 10.66 0.40 20.48
CA THR A 246 11.80 0.80 19.65
C THR A 246 12.95 1.30 20.54
N ARG A 247 14.18 0.91 20.21
CA ARG A 247 15.36 1.35 20.96
C ARG A 247 15.63 2.84 20.80
N MET A 248 16.40 3.41 21.71
CA MET A 248 16.90 4.79 21.53
C MET A 248 17.72 4.89 20.24
N GLY A 249 17.45 5.92 19.43
CA GLY A 249 18.04 6.09 18.09
C GLY A 249 17.56 5.04 17.07
N GLY A 250 16.50 4.30 17.36
CA GLY A 250 15.82 3.44 16.39
C GLY A 250 14.82 4.22 15.53
N TYR A 251 14.16 3.51 14.63
CA TYR A 251 13.24 4.07 13.65
C TYR A 251 11.80 3.65 13.94
N VAL A 252 10.88 4.58 13.85
CA VAL A 252 9.43 4.35 13.93
C VAL A 252 8.82 4.83 12.61
N ASN A 253 8.26 3.91 11.85
CA ASN A 253 7.64 4.19 10.57
C ASN A 253 6.15 3.91 10.66
N VAL A 254 5.34 4.89 10.30
CA VAL A 254 3.88 4.83 10.40
C VAL A 254 3.29 4.97 9.00
N LEU A 255 2.55 3.96 8.58
CA LEU A 255 1.81 3.98 7.31
C LEU A 255 0.31 4.22 7.53
N SER A 256 -0.20 3.79 8.64
CA SER A 256 -1.63 3.79 8.92
C SER A 256 -2.23 5.19 8.99
N VAL A 257 -3.50 5.28 8.59
CA VAL A 257 -4.33 6.46 8.81
C VAL A 257 -5.06 6.30 10.14
N TYR A 258 -4.99 7.31 11.00
CA TYR A 258 -5.69 7.34 12.29
C TYR A 258 -6.96 8.18 12.17
N GLY A 259 -8.04 7.71 12.79
CA GLY A 259 -9.28 8.49 12.89
C GLY A 259 -9.13 9.70 13.82
N SER A 260 -10.09 10.61 13.77
CA SER A 260 -10.11 11.88 14.53
C SER A 260 -10.06 11.74 16.07
N GLU A 261 -10.24 10.56 16.61
CA GLU A 261 -10.23 10.28 18.05
C GLU A 261 -8.83 9.91 18.59
N THR A 262 -7.79 10.03 17.80
CA THR A 262 -6.42 9.59 18.12
C THR A 262 -5.51 10.69 18.68
N THR A 263 -6.04 11.86 18.94
CA THR A 263 -5.29 12.99 19.54
C THR A 263 -5.42 13.02 21.04
#